data_797d7bc386f2c8560106d57028d91ae3
#
_entry.id   797d7bc386f2c8560106d57028d91ae3
#
_cell.length_a   1.000
_cell.length_b   1.000
_cell.length_c   1.000
_cell.angle_alpha   90.00
_cell.angle_beta   90.00
_cell.angle_gamma   90.00
#
_symmetry.space_group_name_H-M   'P 1'
#
loop_
_entity.id
_entity.type
_entity.pdbx_description
1 polymer ?
#
loop_
_entity_poly.entity_id
_entity_poly.type
_entity_poly.pdbx_seq_one_letter_code
_entity_poly.pdbx_strand_id
1 'polypeptide(L)'
;MHSPGDGRLSVMSLDSGKAKIYSLSEDGHEQVISLMQQGDINGEENLFDTENDDLFIEALEDSTACSINYSDFQKLLLKSPELSLHLLNEFGRRLVTAQKNAVRRNSMEAGPRLFAALVDYADEAGSNTFTLPLKKKDLASLLGITPETLSREFTKLKKEGYITAKGKQITILKQ
;
A
#
# COMPACT_ATOMS: atom_id res chain seq x y z
N MET A 1 2.40 3.05 16.12
CA MET A 1 1.28 3.27 15.21
C MET A 1 0.96 4.74 15.21
N HIS A 2 0.67 5.31 14.05
CA HIS A 2 0.30 6.72 13.93
C HIS A 2 -1.22 6.80 13.84
N SER A 3 -1.83 7.71 14.62
CA SER A 3 -3.25 8.02 14.56
C SER A 3 -3.42 9.47 14.14
N PRO A 4 -4.45 9.80 13.34
CA PRO A 4 -4.78 11.16 12.99
C PRO A 4 -4.92 12.02 14.25
N GLY A 5 -4.44 13.26 14.19
CA GLY A 5 -4.55 14.20 15.31
C GLY A 5 -3.51 14.03 16.43
N ASP A 6 -2.48 13.21 16.28
CA ASP A 6 -1.39 13.08 17.26
C ASP A 6 -0.59 14.38 17.48
N GLY A 7 -0.89 15.42 16.70
CA GLY A 7 -0.22 16.72 16.75
C GLY A 7 1.30 16.67 16.48
N ARG A 8 1.80 15.52 16.09
CA ARG A 8 3.21 15.31 15.80
C ARG A 8 3.45 15.51 14.31
N LEU A 9 3.87 16.69 13.95
CA LEU A 9 4.44 16.97 12.63
C LEU A 9 5.76 16.20 12.47
N SER A 10 5.68 14.92 12.14
CA SER A 10 6.85 14.06 11.95
C SER A 10 6.71 13.24 10.68
N VAL A 11 7.85 13.03 10.03
CA VAL A 11 8.01 12.08 8.93
C VAL A 11 8.47 10.75 9.52
N MET A 12 7.82 9.67 9.17
CA MET A 12 8.14 8.32 9.62
C MET A 12 8.70 7.50 8.46
N SER A 13 9.77 6.76 8.71
CA SER A 13 10.29 5.74 7.79
C SER A 13 10.12 4.35 8.39
N LEU A 14 9.67 3.40 7.60
CA LEU A 14 9.59 2.00 8.00
C LEU A 14 10.96 1.35 7.78
N ASP A 15 11.64 1.01 8.86
CA ASP A 15 12.98 0.41 8.83
C ASP A 15 12.93 -1.11 8.60
N SER A 16 11.91 -1.78 9.14
CA SER A 16 11.65 -3.20 8.91
C SER A 16 10.17 -3.54 9.06
N GLY A 17 9.73 -4.66 8.48
CA GLY A 17 8.36 -5.14 8.52
C GLY A 17 7.48 -4.56 7.42
N LYS A 18 6.17 -4.60 7.65
CA LYS A 18 5.13 -4.10 6.73
C LYS A 18 4.02 -3.43 7.50
N ALA A 19 3.47 -2.38 6.92
CA ALA A 19 2.30 -1.69 7.46
C ALA A 19 1.26 -1.44 6.36
N LYS A 20 0.01 -1.23 6.75
CA LYS A 20 -1.05 -0.71 5.88
C LYS A 20 -1.37 0.73 6.25
N ILE A 21 -1.68 1.53 5.25
CA ILE A 21 -2.29 2.85 5.40
C ILE A 21 -3.76 2.70 5.07
N TYR A 22 -4.64 3.17 5.96
CA TYR A 22 -6.07 3.04 5.79
C TYR A 22 -6.81 4.26 6.35
N SER A 23 -7.99 4.52 5.83
CA SER A 23 -8.96 5.45 6.39
C SER A 23 -10.09 4.70 7.06
N LEU A 24 -10.81 5.38 7.95
CA LEU A 24 -12.05 4.88 8.54
C LEU A 24 -13.23 5.68 7.98
N SER A 25 -14.27 4.98 7.54
CA SER A 25 -15.55 5.62 7.25
C SER A 25 -16.28 5.97 8.55
N GLU A 26 -17.33 6.79 8.47
CA GLU A 26 -18.19 7.14 9.63
C GLU A 26 -18.76 5.89 10.34
N ASP A 27 -19.01 4.83 9.61
CA ASP A 27 -19.52 3.54 10.14
C ASP A 27 -18.40 2.65 10.69
N GLY A 28 -17.14 3.13 10.74
CA GLY A 28 -15.99 2.39 11.26
C GLY A 28 -15.43 1.33 10.29
N HIS A 29 -15.80 1.36 9.01
CA HIS A 29 -15.23 0.46 8.02
C HIS A 29 -13.84 0.94 7.57
N GLU A 30 -12.87 0.02 7.61
CA GLU A 30 -11.51 0.29 7.14
C GLU A 30 -11.44 0.24 5.60
N GLN A 31 -10.99 1.34 5.01
CA GLN A 31 -10.61 1.38 3.60
C GLN A 31 -9.08 1.41 3.49
N VAL A 32 -8.48 0.31 3.07
CA VAL A 32 -7.03 0.26 2.82
C VAL A 32 -6.70 1.08 1.58
N ILE A 33 -5.80 2.02 1.74
CA ILE A 33 -5.36 2.96 0.70
C ILE A 33 -4.08 2.45 0.04
N SER A 34 -3.09 2.05 0.86
CA SER A 34 -1.79 1.58 0.38
C SER A 34 -1.10 0.69 1.40
N LEU A 35 0.00 0.08 0.96
CA LEU A 35 0.95 -0.63 1.81
C LEU A 35 2.21 0.20 1.98
N MET A 36 2.84 0.01 3.12
CA MET A 36 4.22 0.42 3.39
C MET A 36 5.10 -0.80 3.58
N GLN A 37 6.27 -0.77 3.01
CA GLN A 37 7.32 -1.78 3.19
C GLN A 37 8.62 -1.08 3.61
N GLN A 38 9.65 -1.87 3.87
CA GLN A 38 10.94 -1.36 4.29
C GLN A 38 11.46 -0.27 3.33
N GLY A 39 11.85 0.87 3.89
CA GLY A 39 12.34 2.03 3.17
C GLY A 39 11.26 3.05 2.79
N ASP A 40 9.98 2.69 2.90
CA ASP A 40 8.90 3.63 2.65
C ASP A 40 8.81 4.68 3.75
N ILE A 41 8.41 5.89 3.35
CA ILE A 41 8.18 7.02 4.26
C ILE A 41 6.71 7.41 4.25
N ASN A 42 6.26 8.05 5.33
CA ASN A 42 4.92 8.61 5.47
C ASN A 42 4.96 9.86 6.34
N GLY A 43 4.00 10.76 6.17
CA GLY A 43 3.96 12.05 6.85
C GLY A 43 4.71 13.15 6.09
N GLU A 44 5.28 12.81 4.94
CA GLU A 44 5.97 13.74 4.05
C GLU A 44 5.03 14.73 3.36
N GLU A 45 3.74 14.45 3.28
CA GLU A 45 2.72 15.37 2.77
C GLU A 45 2.69 16.70 3.50
N ASN A 46 3.03 16.70 4.77
CA ASN A 46 3.16 17.92 5.57
C ASN A 46 4.24 18.89 5.03
N LEU A 47 5.18 18.39 4.20
CA LEU A 47 6.18 19.22 3.51
C LEU A 47 5.55 20.19 2.49
N PHE A 48 4.32 19.93 2.07
CA PHE A 48 3.64 20.67 1.02
C PHE A 48 2.45 21.46 1.54
N ASP A 49 2.45 21.81 2.82
CA ASP A 49 1.33 22.48 3.50
C ASP A 49 -0.02 21.75 3.30
N THR A 50 0.05 20.43 3.20
CA THR A 50 -1.14 19.57 3.14
C THR A 50 -1.20 18.73 4.40
N GLU A 51 -2.32 18.76 5.09
CA GLU A 51 -2.59 17.92 6.24
C GLU A 51 -3.39 16.69 5.78
N ASN A 52 -3.02 15.53 6.31
CA ASN A 52 -3.74 14.29 6.06
C ASN A 52 -4.20 13.69 7.39
N ASP A 53 -5.29 14.23 7.89
CA ASP A 53 -5.82 13.90 9.23
C ASP A 53 -6.70 12.65 9.25
N ASP A 54 -6.95 12.02 8.09
CA ASP A 54 -7.89 10.90 7.96
C ASP A 54 -7.22 9.52 7.82
N LEU A 55 -5.88 9.48 7.77
CA LEU A 55 -5.15 8.23 7.55
C LEU A 55 -4.52 7.67 8.82
N PHE A 56 -4.71 6.38 8.97
CA PHE A 56 -4.12 5.56 10.02
C PHE A 56 -3.03 4.67 9.44
N ILE A 57 -2.03 4.34 10.27
CA ILE A 57 -0.99 3.36 9.93
C ILE A 57 -1.03 2.22 10.95
N GLU A 58 -1.17 1.00 10.44
CA GLU A 58 -1.18 -0.22 11.25
C GLU A 58 -0.11 -1.20 10.75
N ALA A 59 0.75 -1.68 11.66
CA ALA A 59 1.71 -2.73 11.36
C ALA A 59 1.00 -4.06 11.09
N LEU A 60 1.40 -4.75 10.01
CA LEU A 60 0.86 -6.05 9.61
C LEU A 60 1.66 -7.22 10.18
N GLU A 61 2.87 -6.95 10.63
CA GLU A 61 3.83 -7.86 11.25
C GLU A 61 4.74 -7.09 12.21
N ASP A 62 5.62 -7.76 12.93
CA ASP A 62 6.61 -7.10 13.78
C ASP A 62 7.43 -6.12 12.94
N SER A 63 7.38 -4.85 13.30
CA SER A 63 7.90 -3.76 12.49
C SER A 63 8.63 -2.74 13.35
N THR A 64 9.69 -2.17 12.78
CA THR A 64 10.44 -1.07 13.36
C THR A 64 10.30 0.16 12.47
N ALA A 65 10.04 1.30 13.07
CA ALA A 65 9.94 2.57 12.37
C ALA A 65 10.78 3.64 13.08
N CYS A 66 11.44 4.48 12.30
CA CYS A 66 12.10 5.70 12.76
C CYS A 66 11.22 6.89 12.43
N SER A 67 11.17 7.88 13.32
CA SER A 67 10.50 9.14 13.04
C SER A 67 11.47 10.31 13.25
N ILE A 68 11.36 11.29 12.39
CA ILE A 68 12.07 12.57 12.47
C ILE A 68 11.04 13.68 12.49
N ASN A 69 11.24 14.70 13.33
CA ASN A 69 10.35 15.83 13.30
C ASN A 69 10.48 16.61 11.97
N TYR A 70 9.39 17.23 11.57
CA TYR A 70 9.25 17.94 10.30
C TYR A 70 10.36 18.98 10.08
N SER A 71 10.67 19.81 11.09
CA SER A 71 11.65 20.89 10.95
C SER A 71 13.07 20.37 10.69
N ASP A 72 13.42 19.24 11.28
CA ASP A 72 14.74 18.64 11.09
C ASP A 72 14.82 17.87 9.76
N PHE A 73 13.72 17.24 9.35
CA PHE A 73 13.63 16.62 8.03
C PHE A 73 13.74 17.67 6.92
N GLN A 74 13.08 18.82 7.07
CA GLN A 74 13.19 19.95 6.15
C GLN A 74 14.63 20.47 6.02
N LYS A 75 15.35 20.63 7.16
CA LYS A 75 16.77 21.01 7.15
C LYS A 75 17.64 19.97 6.46
N LEU A 76 17.30 18.68 6.61
CA LEU A 76 18.01 17.59 5.97
C LEU A 76 17.84 17.66 4.44
N LEU A 77 16.61 17.87 3.96
CA LEU A 77 16.33 18.03 2.54
C LEU A 77 17.09 19.21 1.92
N LEU A 78 17.14 20.35 2.62
CA LEU A 78 17.88 21.54 2.15
C LEU A 78 19.39 21.29 2.07
N LYS A 79 19.93 20.39 2.88
CA LYS A 79 21.36 20.05 2.91
C LYS A 79 21.75 18.92 1.96
N SER A 80 20.79 18.12 1.52
CA SER A 80 21.03 16.95 0.68
C SER A 80 20.14 16.97 -0.56
N PRO A 81 20.61 17.56 -1.69
CA PRO A 81 19.88 17.56 -2.95
C PRO A 81 19.56 16.14 -3.45
N GLU A 82 20.46 15.17 -3.20
CA GLU A 82 20.25 13.77 -3.59
C GLU A 82 19.05 13.16 -2.85
N LEU A 83 18.92 13.42 -1.56
CA LEU A 83 17.76 12.97 -0.76
C LEU A 83 16.47 13.60 -1.28
N SER A 84 16.51 14.90 -1.59
CA SER A 84 15.37 15.63 -2.13
C SER A 84 14.92 15.06 -3.48
N LEU A 85 15.88 14.74 -4.36
CA LEU A 85 15.59 14.12 -5.64
C LEU A 85 15.03 12.70 -5.48
N HIS A 86 15.57 11.93 -4.54
CA HIS A 86 15.06 10.60 -4.22
C HIS A 86 13.61 10.66 -3.74
N LEU A 87 13.31 11.60 -2.85
CA LEU A 87 11.94 11.84 -2.35
C LEU A 87 10.98 12.22 -3.49
N LEU A 88 11.37 13.13 -4.37
CA LEU A 88 10.55 13.52 -5.53
C LEU A 88 10.28 12.34 -6.47
N ASN A 89 11.26 11.49 -6.71
CA ASN A 89 11.08 10.27 -7.51
C ASN A 89 10.11 9.30 -6.84
N GLU A 90 10.17 9.18 -5.51
CA GLU A 90 9.23 8.35 -4.75
C GLU A 90 7.80 8.87 -4.85
N PHE A 91 7.59 10.18 -4.72
CA PHE A 91 6.29 10.81 -4.96
C PHE A 91 5.76 10.54 -6.36
N GLY A 92 6.63 10.67 -7.37
CA GLY A 92 6.27 10.37 -8.75
C GLY A 92 5.78 8.93 -8.92
N ARG A 93 6.47 7.97 -8.33
CA ARG A 93 6.07 6.55 -8.36
C ARG A 93 4.73 6.33 -7.66
N ARG A 94 4.54 6.89 -6.47
CA ARG A 94 3.28 6.79 -5.70
C ARG A 94 2.11 7.41 -6.45
N LEU A 95 2.31 8.58 -7.05
CA LEU A 95 1.28 9.24 -7.85
C LEU A 95 0.84 8.36 -9.03
N VAL A 96 1.80 7.81 -9.79
CA VAL A 96 1.50 6.91 -10.92
C VAL A 96 0.76 5.66 -10.44
N THR A 97 1.16 5.08 -9.31
CA THR A 97 0.49 3.91 -8.72
C THR A 97 -0.93 4.25 -8.28
N ALA A 98 -1.13 5.39 -7.62
CA ALA A 98 -2.46 5.86 -7.22
C ALA A 98 -3.38 6.08 -8.43
N GLN A 99 -2.87 6.69 -9.50
CA GLN A 99 -3.61 6.89 -10.74
C GLN A 99 -3.99 5.56 -11.40
N LYS A 100 -3.06 4.60 -11.50
CA LYS A 100 -3.35 3.24 -12.01
C LYS A 100 -4.44 2.57 -11.20
N ASN A 101 -4.37 2.64 -9.88
CA ASN A 101 -5.37 2.05 -9.00
C ASN A 101 -6.75 2.72 -9.16
N ALA A 102 -6.80 4.05 -9.30
CA ALA A 102 -8.03 4.77 -9.56
C ALA A 102 -8.67 4.35 -10.91
N VAL A 103 -7.87 4.28 -11.98
CA VAL A 103 -8.34 3.79 -13.29
C VAL A 103 -8.85 2.36 -13.17
N ARG A 104 -8.09 1.45 -12.55
CA ARG A 104 -8.51 0.05 -12.39
C ARG A 104 -9.83 -0.09 -11.60
N ARG A 105 -10.02 0.72 -10.55
CA ARG A 105 -11.27 0.70 -9.77
C ARG A 105 -12.48 1.12 -10.60
N ASN A 106 -12.30 2.09 -11.48
CA ASN A 106 -13.39 2.68 -12.26
C ASN A 106 -13.69 1.92 -13.56
N SER A 107 -12.70 1.25 -14.16
CA SER A 107 -12.81 0.67 -15.49
C SER A 107 -12.74 -0.86 -15.54
N MET A 108 -12.32 -1.52 -14.46
CA MET A 108 -12.16 -2.98 -14.43
C MET A 108 -13.19 -3.65 -13.54
N GLU A 109 -13.73 -4.78 -13.98
CA GLU A 109 -14.48 -5.69 -13.12
C GLU A 109 -13.60 -6.31 -12.03
N ALA A 110 -14.23 -6.86 -10.99
CA ALA A 110 -13.54 -7.39 -9.81
C ALA A 110 -12.49 -8.47 -10.14
N GLY A 111 -12.80 -9.40 -11.04
CA GLY A 111 -11.89 -10.49 -11.43
C GLY A 111 -10.61 -10.00 -12.11
N PRO A 112 -10.73 -9.26 -13.25
CA PRO A 112 -9.58 -8.64 -13.90
C PRO A 112 -8.78 -7.72 -12.98
N ARG A 113 -9.44 -6.95 -12.10
CA ARG A 113 -8.79 -6.06 -11.14
C ARG A 113 -7.96 -6.85 -10.11
N LEU A 114 -8.52 -7.94 -9.59
CA LEU A 114 -7.80 -8.85 -8.71
C LEU A 114 -6.58 -9.45 -9.42
N PHE A 115 -6.77 -9.96 -10.64
CA PHE A 115 -5.68 -10.58 -11.39
C PHE A 115 -4.55 -9.59 -11.67
N ALA A 116 -4.87 -8.36 -12.08
CA ALA A 116 -3.88 -7.31 -12.29
C ALA A 116 -3.08 -6.98 -11.01
N ALA A 117 -3.72 -6.94 -9.84
CA ALA A 117 -3.03 -6.73 -8.58
C ALA A 117 -2.10 -7.91 -8.22
N LEU A 118 -2.51 -9.15 -8.53
CA LEU A 118 -1.66 -10.33 -8.29
C LEU A 118 -0.44 -10.33 -9.22
N VAL A 119 -0.58 -9.86 -10.47
CA VAL A 119 0.54 -9.69 -11.40
C VAL A 119 1.50 -8.61 -10.89
N ASP A 120 1.00 -7.46 -10.41
CA ASP A 120 1.85 -6.42 -9.82
C ASP A 120 2.70 -6.97 -8.65
N TYR A 121 2.12 -7.79 -7.77
CA TYR A 121 2.88 -8.44 -6.67
C TYR A 121 3.90 -9.47 -7.17
N ALA A 122 3.62 -10.17 -8.26
CA ALA A 122 4.58 -11.08 -8.89
C ALA A 122 5.77 -10.32 -9.49
N ASP A 123 5.49 -9.19 -10.16
CA ASP A 123 6.51 -8.31 -10.73
C ASP A 123 7.39 -7.69 -9.65
N GLU A 124 6.81 -7.19 -8.55
CA GLU A 124 7.55 -6.69 -7.38
C GLU A 124 8.43 -7.75 -6.73
N ALA A 125 7.94 -9.00 -6.68
CA ALA A 125 8.71 -10.12 -6.14
C ALA A 125 9.77 -10.67 -7.12
N GLY A 126 9.76 -10.24 -8.38
CA GLY A 126 10.61 -10.77 -9.45
C GLY A 126 10.36 -12.27 -9.71
N SER A 127 9.18 -12.78 -9.37
CA SER A 127 8.84 -14.19 -9.44
C SER A 127 7.35 -14.43 -9.61
N ASN A 128 6.98 -15.38 -10.46
CA ASN A 128 5.59 -15.81 -10.59
C ASN A 128 5.02 -16.43 -9.31
N THR A 129 5.86 -16.82 -8.35
CA THR A 129 5.45 -17.37 -7.05
C THR A 129 5.84 -16.42 -5.94
N PHE A 130 4.86 -15.93 -5.21
CA PHE A 130 5.05 -14.94 -4.14
C PHE A 130 4.10 -15.18 -2.96
N THR A 131 4.39 -14.54 -1.84
CA THR A 131 3.51 -14.54 -0.67
C THR A 131 2.71 -13.25 -0.63
N LEU A 132 1.38 -13.36 -0.58
CA LEU A 132 0.52 -12.19 -0.41
C LEU A 132 0.94 -11.38 0.82
N PRO A 133 1.26 -10.09 0.67
CA PRO A 133 1.69 -9.25 1.78
C PRO A 133 0.55 -8.92 2.75
N LEU A 134 -0.68 -9.07 2.30
CA LEU A 134 -1.92 -8.73 3.01
C LEU A 134 -2.73 -9.96 3.41
N LYS A 135 -3.59 -9.78 4.41
CA LYS A 135 -4.74 -10.66 4.61
C LYS A 135 -5.76 -10.44 3.48
N LYS A 136 -6.56 -11.45 3.16
CA LYS A 136 -7.58 -11.32 2.10
C LYS A 136 -8.60 -10.21 2.36
N LYS A 137 -8.95 -9.94 3.64
CA LYS A 137 -9.83 -8.82 4.01
C LYS A 137 -9.23 -7.49 3.57
N ASP A 138 -7.95 -7.28 3.88
CA ASP A 138 -7.25 -6.03 3.55
C ASP A 138 -7.04 -5.89 2.03
N LEU A 139 -6.76 -7.00 1.32
CA LEU A 139 -6.69 -7.02 -0.14
C LEU A 139 -8.05 -6.67 -0.78
N ALA A 140 -9.14 -7.20 -0.24
CA ALA A 140 -10.49 -6.84 -0.71
C ALA A 140 -10.75 -5.34 -0.55
N SER A 141 -10.43 -4.81 0.62
CA SER A 141 -10.53 -3.37 0.90
C SER A 141 -9.67 -2.54 -0.04
N LEU A 142 -8.39 -2.91 -0.25
CA LEU A 142 -7.49 -2.24 -1.19
C LEU A 142 -8.04 -2.22 -2.62
N LEU A 143 -8.66 -3.31 -3.05
CA LEU A 143 -9.27 -3.43 -4.38
C LEU A 143 -10.66 -2.77 -4.49
N GLY A 144 -11.26 -2.31 -3.38
CA GLY A 144 -12.59 -1.74 -3.35
C GLY A 144 -13.68 -2.75 -3.68
N ILE A 145 -13.56 -3.99 -3.18
CA ILE A 145 -14.55 -5.06 -3.31
C ILE A 145 -14.81 -5.73 -1.96
N THR A 146 -15.93 -6.45 -1.85
CA THR A 146 -16.22 -7.18 -0.62
C THR A 146 -15.36 -8.45 -0.48
N PRO A 147 -15.11 -8.94 0.75
CA PRO A 147 -14.38 -10.19 0.97
C PRO A 147 -15.01 -11.40 0.27
N GLU A 148 -16.34 -11.43 0.16
CA GLU A 148 -17.10 -12.48 -0.53
C GLU A 148 -16.82 -12.43 -2.04
N THR A 149 -16.84 -11.23 -2.63
CA THR A 149 -16.50 -11.01 -4.05
C THR A 149 -15.06 -11.44 -4.30
N LEU A 150 -14.11 -11.03 -3.44
CA LEU A 150 -12.72 -11.45 -3.55
C LEU A 150 -12.60 -12.99 -3.53
N SER A 151 -13.25 -13.65 -2.59
CA SER A 151 -13.21 -15.11 -2.46
C SER A 151 -13.76 -15.83 -3.70
N ARG A 152 -14.85 -15.30 -4.26
CA ARG A 152 -15.44 -15.82 -5.50
C ARG A 152 -14.48 -15.68 -6.68
N GLU A 153 -13.90 -14.50 -6.87
CA GLU A 153 -12.97 -14.24 -7.96
C GLU A 153 -11.66 -15.05 -7.83
N PHE A 154 -11.13 -15.22 -6.62
CA PHE A 154 -10.01 -16.14 -6.38
C PHE A 154 -10.34 -17.59 -6.80
N THR A 155 -11.54 -18.05 -6.47
CA THR A 155 -11.99 -19.40 -6.84
C THR A 155 -12.11 -19.55 -8.35
N LYS A 156 -12.63 -18.51 -9.01
CA LYS A 156 -12.76 -18.45 -10.48
C LYS A 156 -11.39 -18.50 -11.15
N LEU A 157 -10.45 -17.65 -10.76
CA LEU A 157 -9.08 -17.60 -11.30
C LEU A 157 -8.35 -18.95 -11.14
N LYS A 158 -8.53 -19.63 -10.00
CA LYS A 158 -7.98 -20.97 -9.79
C LYS A 158 -8.61 -22.00 -10.72
N LYS A 159 -9.93 -21.99 -10.87
CA LYS A 159 -10.67 -22.94 -11.71
C LYS A 159 -10.31 -22.79 -13.19
N GLU A 160 -10.09 -21.55 -13.63
CA GLU A 160 -9.71 -21.21 -15.00
C GLU A 160 -8.21 -21.41 -15.28
N GLY A 161 -7.42 -21.76 -14.24
CA GLY A 161 -6.01 -22.06 -14.36
C GLY A 161 -5.11 -20.85 -14.55
N TYR A 162 -5.54 -19.66 -14.13
CA TYR A 162 -4.70 -18.45 -14.11
C TYR A 162 -3.73 -18.45 -12.93
N ILE A 163 -4.17 -18.97 -11.79
CA ILE A 163 -3.36 -19.00 -10.56
C ILE A 163 -3.48 -20.32 -9.83
N THR A 164 -2.46 -20.62 -8.99
CA THR A 164 -2.62 -21.53 -7.86
C THR A 164 -2.45 -20.77 -6.55
N ALA A 165 -3.09 -21.26 -5.49
CA ALA A 165 -3.00 -20.62 -4.17
C ALA A 165 -2.98 -21.68 -3.07
N LYS A 166 -1.98 -21.61 -2.19
CA LYS A 166 -1.85 -22.42 -0.98
C LYS A 166 -1.59 -21.51 0.23
N GLY A 167 -2.63 -21.28 1.03
CA GLY A 167 -2.58 -20.29 2.11
C GLY A 167 -2.39 -18.87 1.54
N LYS A 168 -1.30 -18.20 1.93
CA LYS A 168 -0.88 -16.90 1.40
C LYS A 168 0.00 -16.99 0.15
N GLN A 169 0.53 -18.18 -0.17
CA GLN A 169 1.38 -18.36 -1.35
C GLN A 169 0.53 -18.42 -2.61
N ILE A 170 0.87 -17.60 -3.60
CA ILE A 170 0.21 -17.51 -4.90
C ILE A 170 1.25 -17.79 -5.98
N THR A 171 0.83 -18.51 -7.01
CA THR A 171 1.64 -18.69 -8.25
C THR A 171 0.79 -18.29 -9.44
N ILE A 172 1.29 -17.38 -10.28
CA ILE A 172 0.71 -17.02 -11.57
C ILE A 172 1.09 -18.10 -12.58
N LEU A 173 0.10 -18.67 -13.27
CA LEU A 173 0.30 -19.74 -14.25
C LEU A 173 0.19 -19.25 -15.69
N LYS A 174 -0.62 -18.19 -15.92
CA LYS A 174 -0.85 -17.58 -17.23
C LYS A 174 -0.87 -16.06 -17.04
N GLN A 175 -0.19 -15.34 -17.89
CA GLN A 175 -0.28 -13.89 -18.04
C GLN A 175 -1.12 -13.53 -19.25
#